data_0efe3e53d850b5cbab288d0191580443
#
_entry.id   0efe3e53d850b5cbab288d0191580443
#
_cell.length_a   1.000
_cell.length_b   1.000
_cell.length_c   1.000
_cell.angle_alpha   90.00
_cell.angle_beta   90.00
_cell.angle_gamma   90.00
#
_symmetry.space_group_name_H-M   'P 1'
#
loop_
_entity.id
_entity.type
_entity.pdbx_description
1 polymer ?
#
loop_
_entity_poly.entity_id
_entity_poly.type
_entity_poly.pdbx_seq_one_letter_code
_entity_poly.pdbx_strand_id
1 'polypeptide(L)'
;MISHCLKSDTKFGVVLIRHGSETGQVTIHDMGTLANIVDWHQGSDGLLGVTAIGDKRFRVLASHRQADGLNVGEIEIIDDVEITSLPEEFTRLAQILAGVLGDLGRLYESLDAQYDDAGWVGYRFAEILPIDSAQKQRCLETDDPIERLNLVRKILKTVRGIEDWSLTPD
;
A
#
# COMPACT_ATOMS: atom_id res chain seq x y z
N MET A 1 -2.91 7.91 19.78
CA MET A 1 -2.71 6.67 19.02
C MET A 1 -1.22 6.32 18.88
N ILE A 2 -0.42 7.02 18.07
CA ILE A 2 0.99 6.67 17.77
C ILE A 2 1.83 6.40 19.03
N SER A 3 1.80 7.28 20.02
CA SER A 3 2.52 7.08 21.29
C SER A 3 2.11 5.82 22.06
N HIS A 4 0.87 5.37 21.90
CA HIS A 4 0.40 4.10 22.46
C HIS A 4 0.97 2.93 21.66
N CYS A 5 0.89 2.96 20.34
CA CYS A 5 1.45 1.92 19.48
C CYS A 5 2.95 1.71 19.74
N LEU A 6 3.73 2.80 19.87
CA LEU A 6 5.15 2.74 20.17
C LEU A 6 5.45 2.11 21.56
N LYS A 7 4.60 2.36 22.57
CA LYS A 7 4.81 1.81 23.91
C LYS A 7 4.40 0.33 24.02
N SER A 8 3.40 -0.07 23.25
CA SER A 8 2.77 -1.39 23.35
C SER A 8 3.20 -2.34 22.25
N ASP A 9 4.06 -1.88 21.32
CA ASP A 9 4.46 -2.61 20.11
C ASP A 9 3.24 -3.13 19.32
N THR A 10 2.25 -2.23 19.12
CA THR A 10 1.00 -2.57 18.45
C THR A 10 0.89 -1.86 17.12
N LYS A 11 0.24 -2.52 16.16
CA LYS A 11 -0.06 -1.98 14.84
C LYS A 11 -1.24 -1.01 14.90
N PHE A 12 -1.35 -0.17 13.88
CA PHE A 12 -2.52 0.67 13.66
C PHE A 12 -3.08 0.47 12.24
N GLY A 13 -4.38 0.72 12.07
CA GLY A 13 -5.04 0.60 10.78
C GLY A 13 -4.93 1.90 9.98
N VAL A 14 -4.65 1.78 8.69
CA VAL A 14 -4.70 2.87 7.70
C VAL A 14 -5.82 2.56 6.72
N VAL A 15 -6.79 3.49 6.60
CA VAL A 15 -7.94 3.39 5.69
C VAL A 15 -8.10 4.69 4.91
N LEU A 16 -8.53 4.57 3.66
CA LEU A 16 -8.82 5.74 2.83
C LEU A 16 -10.15 6.37 3.24
N ILE A 17 -10.14 7.69 3.41
CA ILE A 17 -11.34 8.49 3.66
C ILE A 17 -12.11 8.68 2.34
N ARG A 18 -13.40 8.36 2.32
CA ARG A 18 -14.31 8.65 1.20
C ARG A 18 -14.85 10.07 1.27
N HIS A 19 -15.33 10.49 2.45
CA HIS A 19 -15.89 11.81 2.67
C HIS A 19 -15.57 12.29 4.08
N GLY A 20 -15.40 13.60 4.23
CA GLY A 20 -15.09 14.20 5.52
C GLY A 20 -13.60 14.44 5.71
N SER A 21 -13.15 14.52 6.96
CA SER A 21 -11.76 14.75 7.34
C SER A 21 -11.41 13.96 8.59
N GLU A 22 -10.12 13.77 8.84
CA GLU A 22 -9.61 13.03 10.01
C GLU A 22 -10.12 13.59 11.34
N THR A 23 -10.35 14.90 11.43
CA THR A 23 -10.78 15.59 12.64
C THR A 23 -12.29 15.75 12.77
N GLY A 24 -13.08 15.32 11.76
CA GLY A 24 -14.53 15.48 11.70
C GLY A 24 -15.30 14.16 11.64
N GLN A 25 -16.57 14.27 11.23
CA GLN A 25 -17.30 13.09 10.77
C GLN A 25 -16.67 12.59 9.48
N VAL A 26 -16.46 11.28 9.41
CA VAL A 26 -15.76 10.65 8.31
C VAL A 26 -16.50 9.41 7.84
N THR A 27 -16.56 9.21 6.53
CA THR A 27 -16.86 7.92 5.93
C THR A 27 -15.59 7.38 5.29
N ILE A 28 -15.31 6.12 5.52
CA ILE A 28 -14.08 5.45 5.10
C ILE A 28 -14.39 4.35 4.09
N HIS A 29 -13.36 3.88 3.39
CA HIS A 29 -13.42 2.63 2.65
C HIS A 29 -13.43 1.45 3.63
N ASP A 30 -14.01 0.34 3.19
CA ASP A 30 -14.15 -0.84 4.04
C ASP A 30 -12.87 -1.67 4.12
N MET A 31 -11.92 -1.43 3.23
CA MET A 31 -10.64 -2.12 3.21
C MET A 31 -9.49 -1.17 3.53
N GLY A 32 -8.60 -1.62 4.41
CA GLY A 32 -7.40 -0.93 4.82
C GLY A 32 -6.21 -1.86 4.98
N THR A 33 -5.10 -1.28 5.46
CA THR A 33 -3.86 -2.00 5.74
C THR A 33 -3.41 -1.73 7.17
N LEU A 34 -3.03 -2.77 7.89
CA LEU A 34 -2.31 -2.63 9.15
C LEU A 34 -0.91 -2.09 8.88
N ALA A 35 -0.46 -1.17 9.71
CA ALA A 35 0.85 -0.58 9.63
C ALA A 35 1.62 -0.80 10.94
N ASN A 36 2.88 -1.17 10.80
CA ASN A 36 3.83 -1.33 11.89
C ASN A 36 4.82 -0.17 11.88
N ILE A 37 5.01 0.53 13.01
CA ILE A 37 5.97 1.63 13.13
C ILE A 37 7.36 1.02 13.26
N VAL A 38 8.25 1.35 12.32
CA VAL A 38 9.65 0.84 12.30
C VAL A 38 10.66 1.92 12.68
N ASP A 39 10.30 3.19 12.54
CA ASP A 39 11.14 4.31 12.94
C ASP A 39 10.29 5.53 13.29
N TRP A 40 10.81 6.43 14.10
CA TRP A 40 10.16 7.69 14.44
C TRP A 40 11.18 8.79 14.72
N HIS A 41 10.79 10.01 14.46
CA HIS A 41 11.59 11.20 14.77
C HIS A 41 10.70 12.35 15.24
N GLN A 42 11.24 13.22 16.06
CA GLN A 42 10.57 14.45 16.43
C GLN A 42 11.08 15.60 15.56
N GLY A 43 10.19 16.21 14.80
CA GLY A 43 10.51 17.38 14.00
C GLY A 43 10.84 18.61 14.86
N SER A 44 11.53 19.57 14.29
CA SER A 44 11.85 20.85 14.95
C SER A 44 10.61 21.69 15.29
N ASP A 45 9.48 21.41 14.65
CA ASP A 45 8.14 21.96 14.89
C ASP A 45 7.38 21.26 16.03
N GLY A 46 7.98 20.26 16.66
CA GLY A 46 7.38 19.44 17.71
C GLY A 46 6.45 18.33 17.21
N LEU A 47 6.26 18.21 15.89
CA LEU A 47 5.49 17.11 15.32
C LEU A 47 6.27 15.79 15.34
N LEU A 48 5.53 14.71 15.55
CA LEU A 48 6.07 13.36 15.52
C LEU A 48 5.97 12.81 14.09
N GLY A 49 7.11 12.62 13.41
CA GLY A 49 7.20 11.88 12.18
C GLY A 49 7.37 10.38 12.47
N VAL A 50 6.70 9.54 11.74
CA VAL A 50 6.83 8.07 11.84
C VAL A 50 7.09 7.47 10.47
N THR A 51 7.95 6.45 10.43
CA THR A 51 8.08 5.54 9.30
C THR A 51 7.35 4.27 9.64
N ALA A 52 6.42 3.87 8.79
CA ALA A 52 5.64 2.67 9.01
C ALA A 52 5.69 1.75 7.78
N ILE A 53 5.70 0.44 8.03
CA ILE A 53 5.63 -0.59 6.99
C ILE A 53 4.24 -1.21 7.02
N GLY A 54 3.63 -1.34 5.83
CA GLY A 54 2.37 -2.04 5.65
C GLY A 54 2.54 -3.54 5.96
N ASP A 55 1.52 -4.10 6.61
CA ASP A 55 1.43 -5.51 6.94
C ASP A 55 0.20 -6.13 6.25
N LYS A 56 -0.65 -6.81 6.99
CA LYS A 56 -1.85 -7.46 6.45
C LYS A 56 -2.93 -6.46 6.06
N ARG A 57 -3.67 -6.79 5.03
CA ARG A 57 -4.94 -6.13 4.72
C ARG A 57 -6.00 -6.51 5.74
N PHE A 58 -6.97 -5.63 5.91
CA PHE A 58 -8.13 -5.91 6.74
C PHE A 58 -9.41 -5.30 6.17
N ARG A 59 -10.54 -5.87 6.57
CA ARG A 59 -11.86 -5.32 6.32
C ARG A 59 -12.42 -4.70 7.61
N VAL A 60 -12.96 -3.51 7.51
CA VAL A 60 -13.65 -2.84 8.61
C VAL A 60 -15.08 -3.41 8.70
N LEU A 61 -15.41 -4.02 9.83
CA LEU A 61 -16.74 -4.55 10.12
C LEU A 61 -17.63 -3.51 10.79
N ALA A 62 -17.05 -2.73 11.71
CA ALA A 62 -17.70 -1.63 12.39
C ALA A 62 -16.67 -0.58 12.79
N SER A 63 -17.07 0.67 12.90
CA SER A 63 -16.21 1.73 13.41
C SER A 63 -16.98 2.71 14.26
N HIS A 64 -16.31 3.29 15.25
CA HIS A 64 -16.85 4.36 16.07
C HIS A 64 -15.74 5.34 16.47
N ARG A 65 -16.15 6.54 16.81
CA ARG A 65 -15.23 7.58 17.29
C ARG A 65 -15.26 7.63 18.81
N GLN A 66 -14.09 7.56 19.42
CA GLN A 66 -13.92 7.72 20.86
C GLN A 66 -14.05 9.20 21.28
N ALA A 67 -14.21 9.45 22.58
CA ALA A 67 -14.36 10.80 23.14
C ALA A 67 -13.11 11.68 22.91
N ASP A 68 -11.93 11.09 22.80
CA ASP A 68 -10.67 11.75 22.46
C ASP A 68 -10.51 12.04 20.95
N GLY A 69 -11.50 11.65 20.14
CA GLY A 69 -11.53 11.85 18.70
C GLY A 69 -10.86 10.74 17.88
N LEU A 70 -10.30 9.71 18.53
CA LEU A 70 -9.71 8.56 17.81
C LEU A 70 -10.81 7.70 17.19
N ASN A 71 -10.64 7.35 15.92
CA ASN A 71 -11.47 6.35 15.25
C ASN A 71 -10.94 4.96 15.61
N VAL A 72 -11.83 4.10 16.09
CA VAL A 72 -11.54 2.70 16.43
C VAL A 72 -12.47 1.81 15.64
N GLY A 73 -11.95 0.71 15.12
CA GLY A 73 -12.69 -0.23 14.30
C GLY A 73 -12.58 -1.67 14.79
N GLU A 74 -13.66 -2.41 14.62
CA GLU A 74 -13.64 -3.86 14.61
C GLU A 74 -13.28 -4.30 13.20
N ILE A 75 -12.30 -5.18 13.06
CA ILE A 75 -11.74 -5.56 11.77
C ILE A 75 -11.67 -7.07 11.62
N GLU A 76 -11.76 -7.51 10.38
CA GLU A 76 -11.45 -8.86 9.94
C GLU A 76 -10.12 -8.82 9.17
N ILE A 77 -9.14 -9.59 9.63
CA ILE A 77 -7.86 -9.71 8.90
C ILE A 77 -8.09 -10.51 7.62
N ILE A 78 -7.59 -10.00 6.52
CA ILE A 78 -7.57 -10.70 5.24
C ILE A 78 -6.21 -11.37 5.14
N ASP A 79 -6.20 -12.70 5.17
CA ASP A 79 -4.98 -13.46 4.94
C ASP A 79 -4.57 -13.29 3.47
N ASP A 80 -3.29 -13.02 3.27
CA ASP A 80 -2.76 -12.90 1.92
C ASP A 80 -2.90 -14.23 1.19
N VAL A 81 -3.18 -14.13 -0.11
CA VAL A 81 -3.16 -15.29 -0.99
C VAL A 81 -1.75 -15.89 -0.97
N GLU A 82 -1.63 -17.21 -1.05
CA GLU A 82 -0.34 -17.88 -1.21
C GLU A 82 0.49 -17.20 -2.31
N ILE A 83 1.83 -17.23 -2.14
CA ILE A 83 2.77 -16.66 -3.12
C ILE A 83 2.37 -17.10 -4.52
N THR A 84 2.08 -16.14 -5.37
CA THR A 84 1.67 -16.37 -6.75
C THR A 84 2.85 -16.08 -7.67
N SER A 85 3.38 -17.10 -8.32
CA SER A 85 4.48 -16.92 -9.27
C SER A 85 4.14 -15.88 -10.32
N LEU A 86 5.08 -14.97 -10.58
CA LEU A 86 4.93 -13.93 -11.60
C LEU A 86 4.88 -14.56 -13.00
N PRO A 87 3.78 -14.38 -13.77
CA PRO A 87 3.73 -14.85 -15.15
C PRO A 87 4.76 -14.14 -16.04
N GLU A 88 5.27 -14.86 -17.03
CA GLU A 88 6.30 -14.38 -17.96
C GLU A 88 5.93 -13.04 -18.63
N GLU A 89 4.67 -12.86 -18.98
CA GLU A 89 4.15 -11.61 -19.57
C GLU A 89 4.32 -10.36 -18.67
N PHE A 90 4.57 -10.53 -17.37
CA PHE A 90 4.81 -9.46 -16.42
C PHE A 90 6.27 -9.30 -15.97
N THR A 91 7.18 -10.12 -16.50
CA THR A 91 8.62 -10.04 -16.17
C THR A 91 9.18 -8.64 -16.39
N ARG A 92 8.78 -7.98 -17.48
CA ARG A 92 9.20 -6.60 -17.76
C ARG A 92 8.70 -5.61 -16.70
N LEU A 93 7.51 -5.79 -16.14
CA LEU A 93 7.04 -4.97 -15.03
C LEU A 93 7.96 -5.12 -13.82
N ALA A 94 8.31 -6.34 -13.44
CA ALA A 94 9.22 -6.58 -12.32
C ALA A 94 10.60 -5.93 -12.55
N GLN A 95 11.14 -5.98 -13.76
CA GLN A 95 12.40 -5.31 -14.11
C GLN A 95 12.31 -3.77 -13.98
N ILE A 96 11.20 -3.19 -14.45
CA ILE A 96 10.95 -1.75 -14.30
C ILE A 96 10.85 -1.38 -12.81
N LEU A 97 10.11 -2.18 -12.03
CA LEU A 97 9.99 -1.97 -10.60
C LEU A 97 11.36 -2.01 -9.91
N ALA A 98 12.19 -3.00 -10.25
CA ALA A 98 13.54 -3.11 -9.68
C ALA A 98 14.40 -1.86 -9.97
N GLY A 99 14.34 -1.34 -11.19
CA GLY A 99 15.01 -0.09 -11.55
C GLY A 99 14.50 1.10 -10.72
N VAL A 100 13.18 1.27 -10.63
CA VAL A 100 12.59 2.39 -9.87
C VAL A 100 12.91 2.29 -8.38
N LEU A 101 12.83 1.10 -7.78
CA LEU A 101 13.17 0.92 -6.37
C LEU A 101 14.66 1.18 -6.10
N GLY A 102 15.55 0.81 -7.03
CA GLY A 102 16.96 1.16 -6.96
C GLY A 102 17.20 2.67 -6.97
N ASP A 103 16.48 3.41 -7.80
CA ASP A 103 16.58 4.87 -7.87
C ASP A 103 16.02 5.57 -6.62
N LEU A 104 15.01 4.98 -5.97
CA LEU A 104 14.43 5.50 -4.72
C LEU A 104 15.33 5.29 -3.48
N GLY A 105 16.34 4.43 -3.59
CA GLY A 105 17.44 4.28 -2.62
C GLY A 105 16.97 3.90 -1.22
N ARG A 106 17.46 4.63 -0.20
CA ARG A 106 17.36 4.28 1.23
C ARG A 106 15.98 3.87 1.75
N LEU A 107 14.89 4.37 1.15
CA LEU A 107 13.54 4.02 1.58
C LEU A 107 13.21 2.54 1.36
N TYR A 108 13.89 1.92 0.40
CA TYR A 108 13.62 0.55 -0.04
C TYR A 108 14.82 -0.41 0.11
N GLU A 109 15.99 0.08 0.57
CA GLU A 109 17.20 -0.74 0.75
C GLU A 109 17.02 -1.93 1.72
N SER A 110 16.15 -1.78 2.71
CA SER A 110 15.88 -2.83 3.72
C SER A 110 14.73 -3.76 3.34
N LEU A 111 14.13 -3.58 2.16
CA LEU A 111 13.02 -4.41 1.71
C LEU A 111 13.53 -5.77 1.20
N ASP A 112 12.92 -6.84 1.72
CA ASP A 112 13.09 -8.17 1.13
C ASP A 112 12.30 -8.24 -0.18
N ALA A 113 12.99 -8.04 -1.30
CA ALA A 113 12.39 -7.88 -2.61
C ALA A 113 11.98 -9.23 -3.20
N GLN A 114 10.70 -9.36 -3.58
CA GLN A 114 10.11 -10.58 -4.13
C GLN A 114 9.62 -10.33 -5.56
N TYR A 115 10.55 -10.11 -6.48
CA TYR A 115 10.22 -9.77 -7.88
C TYR A 115 9.59 -10.92 -8.66
N ASP A 116 9.62 -12.12 -8.17
CA ASP A 116 8.99 -13.33 -8.69
C ASP A 116 7.59 -13.60 -8.12
N ASP A 117 7.13 -12.78 -7.15
CA ASP A 117 5.77 -12.82 -6.62
C ASP A 117 4.88 -11.73 -7.26
N ALA A 118 3.83 -12.19 -7.96
CA ALA A 118 2.84 -11.31 -8.59
C ALA A 118 2.13 -10.39 -7.60
N GLY A 119 1.86 -10.87 -6.40
CA GLY A 119 1.23 -10.12 -5.32
C GLY A 119 2.11 -8.95 -4.89
N TRP A 120 3.35 -9.25 -4.54
CA TRP A 120 4.33 -8.27 -4.11
C TRP A 120 4.60 -7.20 -5.17
N VAL A 121 4.84 -7.62 -6.42
CA VAL A 121 5.07 -6.69 -7.55
C VAL A 121 3.88 -5.76 -7.75
N GLY A 122 2.66 -6.29 -7.71
CA GLY A 122 1.43 -5.50 -7.87
C GLY A 122 1.26 -4.45 -6.78
N TYR A 123 1.50 -4.79 -5.51
CA TYR A 123 1.39 -3.85 -4.39
C TYR A 123 2.48 -2.79 -4.42
N ARG A 124 3.73 -3.15 -4.74
CA ARG A 124 4.83 -2.17 -4.84
C ARG A 124 4.56 -1.13 -5.92
N PHE A 125 4.05 -1.53 -7.09
CA PHE A 125 3.62 -0.58 -8.10
C PHE A 125 2.49 0.34 -7.61
N ALA A 126 1.46 -0.21 -6.98
CA ALA A 126 0.36 0.60 -6.45
C ALA A 126 0.85 1.66 -5.43
N GLU A 127 1.89 1.34 -4.65
CA GLU A 127 2.49 2.26 -3.70
C GLU A 127 3.26 3.40 -4.38
N ILE A 128 4.17 3.07 -5.31
CA ILE A 128 5.11 4.05 -5.87
C ILE A 128 4.55 4.85 -7.04
N LEU A 129 3.51 4.36 -7.73
CA LEU A 129 2.95 5.07 -8.87
C LEU A 129 2.31 6.40 -8.45
N PRO A 130 2.52 7.47 -9.26
CA PRO A 130 1.91 8.78 -9.04
C PRO A 130 0.45 8.79 -9.53
N ILE A 131 -0.37 7.96 -8.92
CA ILE A 131 -1.79 7.79 -9.21
C ILE A 131 -2.65 8.29 -8.05
N ASP A 132 -3.92 8.57 -8.33
CA ASP A 132 -4.83 9.03 -7.30
C ASP A 132 -5.14 7.96 -6.24
N SER A 133 -5.65 8.40 -5.09
CA SER A 133 -5.95 7.51 -3.97
C SER A 133 -7.04 6.48 -4.30
N ALA A 134 -7.98 6.81 -5.20
CA ALA A 134 -9.03 5.88 -5.60
C ALA A 134 -8.45 4.72 -6.44
N GLN A 135 -7.48 5.01 -7.31
CA GLN A 135 -6.76 4.00 -8.08
C GLN A 135 -5.91 3.11 -7.16
N LYS A 136 -5.21 3.68 -6.16
CA LYS A 136 -4.47 2.93 -5.14
C LYS A 136 -5.41 2.03 -4.34
N GLN A 137 -6.55 2.56 -3.92
CA GLN A 137 -7.57 1.81 -3.18
C GLN A 137 -8.09 0.63 -4.01
N ARG A 138 -8.36 0.86 -5.29
CA ARG A 138 -8.79 -0.22 -6.20
C ARG A 138 -7.75 -1.34 -6.30
N CYS A 139 -6.46 -1.00 -6.37
CA CYS A 139 -5.40 -2.01 -6.34
C CYS A 139 -5.37 -2.77 -5.01
N LEU A 140 -5.61 -2.09 -3.88
CA LEU A 140 -5.69 -2.71 -2.56
C LEU A 140 -6.88 -3.67 -2.44
N GLU A 141 -8.04 -3.28 -2.99
CA GLU A 141 -9.29 -4.06 -2.95
C GLU A 141 -9.31 -5.25 -3.93
N THR A 142 -8.39 -5.30 -4.89
CA THR A 142 -8.30 -6.40 -5.85
C THR A 142 -7.61 -7.59 -5.20
N ASP A 143 -8.34 -8.69 -4.99
CA ASP A 143 -7.81 -9.88 -4.30
C ASP A 143 -6.87 -10.69 -5.20
N ASP A 144 -7.21 -10.88 -6.47
CA ASP A 144 -6.38 -11.63 -7.42
C ASP A 144 -5.12 -10.86 -7.80
N PRO A 145 -3.89 -11.42 -7.54
CA PRO A 145 -2.63 -10.78 -7.89
C PRO A 145 -2.47 -10.49 -9.38
N ILE A 146 -2.99 -11.36 -10.24
CA ILE A 146 -2.89 -11.20 -11.70
C ILE A 146 -3.83 -10.10 -12.19
N GLU A 147 -5.03 -10.02 -11.65
CA GLU A 147 -5.94 -8.90 -11.93
C GLU A 147 -5.33 -7.56 -11.47
N ARG A 148 -4.68 -7.54 -10.32
CA ARG A 148 -3.95 -6.35 -9.82
C ARG A 148 -2.84 -5.94 -10.76
N LEU A 149 -2.01 -6.86 -11.25
CA LEU A 149 -0.97 -6.58 -12.26
C LEU A 149 -1.57 -6.04 -13.56
N ASN A 150 -2.70 -6.57 -14.01
CA ASN A 150 -3.41 -6.04 -15.16
C ASN A 150 -3.93 -4.61 -14.94
N LEU A 151 -4.39 -4.26 -13.73
CA LEU A 151 -4.74 -2.88 -13.38
C LEU A 151 -3.52 -1.98 -13.45
N VAL A 152 -2.41 -2.37 -12.83
CA VAL A 152 -1.14 -1.65 -12.86
C VAL A 152 -0.69 -1.42 -14.30
N ARG A 153 -0.71 -2.47 -15.14
CA ARG A 153 -0.34 -2.37 -16.55
C ARG A 153 -1.21 -1.36 -17.32
N LYS A 154 -2.52 -1.34 -17.08
CA LYS A 154 -3.43 -0.35 -17.68
C LYS A 154 -3.12 1.07 -17.23
N ILE A 155 -2.85 1.26 -15.96
CA ILE A 155 -2.49 2.55 -15.37
C ILE A 155 -1.19 3.07 -15.98
N LEU A 156 -0.16 2.22 -16.05
CA LEU A 156 1.13 2.59 -16.63
C LEU A 156 1.03 3.01 -18.11
N LYS A 157 0.19 2.34 -18.90
CA LYS A 157 -0.10 2.75 -20.27
C LYS A 157 -0.67 4.17 -20.34
N THR A 158 -1.57 4.50 -19.42
CA THR A 158 -2.19 5.82 -19.37
C THR A 158 -1.20 6.92 -18.94
N VAL A 159 -0.39 6.64 -17.93
CA VAL A 159 0.56 7.61 -17.34
C VAL A 159 1.75 7.89 -18.26
N ARG A 160 2.26 6.89 -18.98
CA ARG A 160 3.46 7.02 -19.82
C ARG A 160 3.18 7.19 -21.31
N GLY A 161 1.94 7.02 -21.77
CA GLY A 161 1.61 7.04 -23.20
C GLY A 161 2.30 5.93 -24.00
N ILE A 162 2.77 4.86 -23.34
CA ILE A 162 3.48 3.74 -23.96
C ILE A 162 2.43 2.74 -24.42
N GLU A 163 2.16 2.70 -25.71
CA GLU A 163 1.18 1.80 -26.31
C GLU A 163 1.69 0.35 -26.44
N ASP A 164 3.00 0.14 -26.54
CA ASP A 164 3.57 -1.18 -26.83
C ASP A 164 4.45 -1.70 -25.70
N TRP A 165 3.94 -2.70 -24.97
CA TRP A 165 4.66 -3.47 -23.95
C TRP A 165 5.17 -4.80 -24.48
N SER A 166 4.94 -5.09 -25.77
CA SER A 166 5.42 -6.27 -26.46
C SER A 166 6.83 -6.04 -27.02
N LEU A 167 7.75 -5.52 -26.20
CA LEU A 167 9.13 -5.40 -26.68
C LEU A 167 9.86 -6.71 -26.46
N THR A 168 10.04 -7.45 -27.55
CA THR A 168 11.15 -8.40 -27.70
C THR A 168 12.46 -7.64 -27.49
N PRO A 169 13.40 -8.16 -26.71
CA PRO A 169 14.74 -7.61 -26.70
C PRO A 169 15.40 -7.88 -28.06
N ASP A 170 16.00 -6.83 -28.66
CA ASP A 170 16.99 -6.99 -29.73
C ASP A 170 18.25 -7.65 -29.18
#